data_fab62e21a250e0648ddb54b2be62bf84
#
_entry.id   fab62e21a250e0648ddb54b2be62bf84
#
_cell.length_a   1.000
_cell.length_b   1.000
_cell.length_c   1.000
_cell.angle_alpha   90.00
_cell.angle_beta   90.00
_cell.angle_gamma   90.00
#
_symmetry.space_group_name_H-M   'P 1'
#
loop_
_entity.id
_entity.type
_entity.pdbx_description
1 polymer ?
#
loop_
_entity_poly.entity_id
_entity_poly.type
_entity_poly.pdbx_seq_one_letter_code
_entity_poly.pdbx_strand_id
1 'polypeptide(L)'
;MKARAGAEAGGPVTGRPAAIGRPRAEDRTPAILEAAKALLEEVGYDRLRIQDVADRAGAGLATLYRRWPTKQALVADALRFHQEALVPPVLEDPREDLVALLRALSTKLCGSGREVLPGLVTALRTEPELACVIRDEVMAPLRARMRADVARIIGPDNPQVDVLADLGPALLMFRAVLVGEDVDVDEVARGVLALIDAMAPPDNAAPTS
;
A
#
# COMPACT_ATOMS: atom_id res chain seq x y z
N MET A 1 31.98 73.69 -40.44
CA MET A 1 32.07 72.88 -41.67
C MET A 1 31.63 71.44 -41.33
N LYS A 2 30.55 71.07 -41.94
CA LYS A 2 30.04 69.68 -42.30
C LYS A 2 30.28 68.58 -41.29
N ALA A 3 29.24 68.04 -40.74
CA ALA A 3 28.20 67.07 -41.23
C ALA A 3 28.61 65.59 -40.93
N ARG A 4 27.85 64.76 -40.30
CA ARG A 4 26.75 63.84 -40.69
C ARG A 4 26.59 62.85 -39.54
N ALA A 5 25.46 62.72 -39.00
CA ALA A 5 24.39 61.73 -39.03
C ALA A 5 24.81 60.26 -39.31
N GLY A 6 24.43 59.41 -38.42
CA GLY A 6 24.42 57.93 -38.56
C GLY A 6 23.56 57.33 -37.47
N ALA A 7 22.26 57.20 -37.77
CA ALA A 7 21.34 56.43 -36.95
C ALA A 7 21.50 54.95 -37.32
N GLU A 8 21.66 54.07 -36.34
CA GLU A 8 21.41 52.64 -36.53
C GLU A 8 20.42 52.13 -35.50
N ALA A 9 19.34 51.65 -36.02
CA ALA A 9 18.22 51.00 -35.31
C ALA A 9 18.63 49.59 -34.87
N GLY A 10 18.66 49.39 -33.57
CA GLY A 10 18.74 48.04 -33.01
C GLY A 10 17.34 47.48 -32.87
N GLY A 11 17.02 46.44 -33.68
CA GLY A 11 15.75 45.71 -33.63
C GLY A 11 15.56 44.90 -32.34
N PRO A 12 14.31 44.51 -32.01
CA PRO A 12 13.98 43.81 -30.77
C PRO A 12 14.51 42.37 -30.82
N VAL A 13 15.32 42.00 -29.84
CA VAL A 13 15.71 40.63 -29.57
C VAL A 13 14.50 39.90 -29.00
N THR A 14 13.82 39.13 -29.84
CA THR A 14 12.78 38.20 -29.42
C THR A 14 13.42 37.10 -28.58
N GLY A 15 13.33 37.26 -27.26
CA GLY A 15 13.66 36.20 -26.31
C GLY A 15 12.75 35.01 -26.52
N ARG A 16 13.34 33.92 -26.98
CA ARG A 16 12.71 32.62 -27.08
C ARG A 16 12.29 32.19 -25.67
N PRO A 17 11.01 31.81 -25.39
CA PRO A 17 10.64 31.36 -24.06
C PRO A 17 11.47 30.13 -23.71
N ALA A 18 12.11 30.14 -22.55
CA ALA A 18 12.84 29.02 -22.00
C ALA A 18 11.85 27.83 -21.88
N ALA A 19 12.20 26.75 -22.51
CA ALA A 19 11.45 25.50 -22.38
C ALA A 19 11.35 25.16 -20.89
N ILE A 20 10.13 25.07 -20.39
CA ILE A 20 9.82 24.60 -19.04
C ILE A 20 10.49 23.23 -18.91
N GLY A 21 11.51 23.14 -18.08
CA GLY A 21 12.29 21.92 -17.88
C GLY A 21 11.36 20.78 -17.48
N ARG A 22 11.52 19.66 -18.18
CA ARG A 22 10.81 18.41 -17.89
C ARG A 22 11.00 18.08 -16.40
N PRO A 23 9.93 17.84 -15.60
CA PRO A 23 10.04 17.55 -14.18
C PRO A 23 11.08 16.45 -13.94
N ARG A 24 11.90 16.61 -12.89
CA ARG A 24 12.96 15.65 -12.54
C ARG A 24 12.37 14.27 -12.30
N ALA A 25 13.13 13.22 -12.59
CA ALA A 25 12.71 11.82 -12.48
C ALA A 25 12.22 11.42 -11.07
N GLU A 26 12.66 12.14 -10.04
CA GLU A 26 12.26 11.96 -8.63
C GLU A 26 10.79 12.35 -8.36
N ASP A 27 10.27 13.36 -9.08
CA ASP A 27 8.89 13.83 -8.90
C ASP A 27 7.83 12.89 -9.50
N ARG A 28 8.25 11.86 -10.24
CA ARG A 28 7.35 10.92 -10.91
C ARG A 28 7.15 9.59 -10.18
N THR A 29 7.86 9.37 -9.10
CA THR A 29 7.76 8.11 -8.35
C THR A 29 6.34 7.78 -7.91
N PRO A 30 5.59 8.70 -7.28
CA PRO A 30 4.21 8.43 -6.92
C PRO A 30 3.35 8.05 -8.13
N ALA A 31 3.47 8.79 -9.25
CA ALA A 31 2.70 8.50 -10.46
C ALA A 31 3.03 7.12 -11.07
N ILE A 32 4.28 6.67 -10.98
CA ILE A 32 4.68 5.34 -11.43
C ILE A 32 4.09 4.25 -10.52
N LEU A 33 4.14 4.44 -9.19
CA LEU A 33 3.61 3.48 -8.22
C LEU A 33 2.07 3.40 -8.28
N GLU A 34 1.39 4.53 -8.49
CA GLU A 34 -0.05 4.56 -8.78
C GLU A 34 -0.39 3.83 -10.07
N ALA A 35 0.36 4.06 -11.16
CA ALA A 35 0.16 3.36 -12.43
C ALA A 35 0.40 1.84 -12.29
N ALA A 36 1.41 1.45 -11.52
CA ALA A 36 1.71 0.04 -11.24
C ALA A 36 0.58 -0.63 -10.48
N LYS A 37 0.04 0.03 -9.42
CA LYS A 37 -1.11 -0.46 -8.66
C LYS A 37 -2.34 -0.60 -9.55
N ALA A 38 -2.69 0.44 -10.30
CA ALA A 38 -3.87 0.42 -11.16
C ALA A 38 -3.79 -0.71 -12.19
N LEU A 39 -2.63 -0.91 -12.83
CA LEU A 39 -2.42 -2.04 -13.74
C LEU A 39 -2.45 -3.40 -13.03
N LEU A 40 -1.88 -3.49 -11.83
CA LEU A 40 -1.96 -4.70 -11.02
C LEU A 40 -3.42 -5.09 -10.75
N GLU A 41 -4.28 -4.12 -10.46
CA GLU A 41 -5.72 -4.30 -10.23
C GLU A 41 -6.48 -4.68 -11.52
N GLU A 42 -6.12 -4.05 -12.66
CA GLU A 42 -6.81 -4.29 -13.93
C GLU A 42 -6.45 -5.63 -14.59
N VAL A 43 -5.18 -5.99 -14.57
CA VAL A 43 -4.69 -7.15 -15.35
C VAL A 43 -4.09 -8.27 -14.51
N GLY A 44 -3.89 -8.05 -13.21
CA GLY A 44 -3.24 -8.98 -12.30
C GLY A 44 -1.71 -9.02 -12.45
N TYR A 45 -1.05 -9.70 -11.49
CA TYR A 45 0.41 -9.77 -11.44
C TYR A 45 1.02 -10.38 -12.71
N ASP A 46 0.48 -11.51 -13.20
CA ASP A 46 1.08 -12.25 -14.32
C ASP A 46 1.17 -11.45 -15.60
N ARG A 47 0.10 -10.71 -15.92
CA ARG A 47 -0.02 -9.93 -17.16
C ARG A 47 0.58 -8.53 -17.06
N LEU A 48 0.86 -8.03 -15.89
CA LEU A 48 1.50 -6.73 -15.68
C LEU A 48 2.88 -6.70 -16.32
N ARG A 49 3.15 -5.67 -17.14
CA ARG A 49 4.44 -5.41 -17.78
C ARG A 49 4.97 -4.04 -17.36
N ILE A 50 6.27 -3.93 -17.12
CA ILE A 50 6.92 -2.65 -16.74
C ILE A 50 6.73 -1.60 -17.85
N GLN A 51 6.67 -2.02 -19.13
CA GLN A 51 6.41 -1.14 -20.27
C GLN A 51 5.05 -0.45 -20.12
N ASP A 52 3.99 -1.20 -19.79
CA ASP A 52 2.63 -0.66 -19.67
C ASP A 52 2.55 0.35 -18.52
N VAL A 53 3.30 0.10 -17.43
CA VAL A 53 3.43 1.05 -16.31
C VAL A 53 4.14 2.34 -16.77
N ALA A 54 5.23 2.21 -17.54
CA ALA A 54 5.96 3.35 -18.07
C ALA A 54 5.08 4.22 -18.97
N ASP A 55 4.33 3.60 -19.87
CA ASP A 55 3.42 4.28 -20.80
C ASP A 55 2.29 4.99 -20.04
N ARG A 56 1.66 4.32 -19.07
CA ARG A 56 0.60 4.89 -18.23
C ARG A 56 1.09 6.07 -17.38
N ALA A 57 2.28 5.96 -16.78
CA ALA A 57 2.87 7.02 -15.96
C ALA A 57 3.50 8.15 -16.78
N GLY A 58 3.56 8.04 -18.09
CA GLY A 58 4.25 8.97 -18.97
C GLY A 58 5.75 9.07 -18.66
N ALA A 59 6.35 7.97 -18.20
CA ALA A 59 7.74 7.88 -17.78
C ALA A 59 8.59 7.11 -18.80
N GLY A 60 9.88 7.42 -18.88
CA GLY A 60 10.78 6.67 -19.76
C GLY A 60 11.07 5.28 -19.19
N LEU A 61 10.97 4.24 -20.02
CA LEU A 61 11.22 2.85 -19.61
C LEU A 61 12.61 2.65 -18.98
N ALA A 62 13.64 3.31 -19.51
CA ALA A 62 14.99 3.29 -18.95
C ALA A 62 15.05 3.88 -17.52
N THR A 63 14.17 4.85 -17.20
CA THR A 63 14.05 5.42 -15.86
C THR A 63 13.46 4.42 -14.89
N LEU A 64 12.46 3.66 -15.31
CA LEU A 64 11.86 2.61 -14.50
C LEU A 64 12.88 1.50 -14.21
N TYR A 65 13.56 0.95 -15.23
CA TYR A 65 14.53 -0.13 -15.04
C TYR A 65 15.74 0.26 -14.18
N ARG A 66 16.15 1.53 -14.20
CA ARG A 66 17.22 2.01 -13.32
C ARG A 66 16.82 1.97 -11.85
N ARG A 67 15.54 2.19 -11.52
CA ARG A 67 15.02 2.23 -10.15
C ARG A 67 14.47 0.87 -9.72
N TRP A 68 13.76 0.21 -10.61
CA TRP A 68 13.18 -1.11 -10.43
C TRP A 68 13.70 -2.07 -11.49
N PRO A 69 14.80 -2.77 -11.22
CA PRO A 69 15.40 -3.69 -12.20
C PRO A 69 14.48 -4.84 -12.57
N THR A 70 13.52 -5.19 -11.72
CA THR A 70 12.59 -6.30 -11.91
C THR A 70 11.14 -5.85 -11.69
N LYS A 71 10.19 -6.61 -12.27
CA LYS A 71 8.76 -6.43 -12.01
C LYS A 71 8.41 -6.60 -10.54
N GLN A 72 9.04 -7.56 -9.89
CA GLN A 72 8.88 -7.85 -8.46
C GLN A 72 9.21 -6.62 -7.60
N ALA A 73 10.35 -5.98 -7.87
CA ALA A 73 10.77 -4.78 -7.15
C ALA A 73 9.77 -3.62 -7.33
N LEU A 74 9.25 -3.42 -8.55
CA LEU A 74 8.26 -2.38 -8.82
C LEU A 74 6.94 -2.67 -8.09
N VAL A 75 6.45 -3.91 -8.17
CA VAL A 75 5.18 -4.30 -7.51
C VAL A 75 5.32 -4.23 -6.00
N ALA A 76 6.44 -4.66 -5.44
CA ALA A 76 6.71 -4.55 -4.01
C ALA A 76 6.66 -3.11 -3.51
N ASP A 77 7.33 -2.18 -4.22
CA ASP A 77 7.30 -0.76 -3.89
C ASP A 77 5.90 -0.14 -4.05
N ALA A 78 5.16 -0.54 -5.08
CA ALA A 78 3.78 -0.10 -5.26
C ALA A 78 2.87 -0.55 -4.12
N LEU A 79 2.97 -1.80 -3.69
CA LEU A 79 2.20 -2.33 -2.56
C LEU A 79 2.58 -1.63 -1.25
N ARG A 80 3.87 -1.38 -1.00
CA ARG A 80 4.37 -0.65 0.17
C ARG A 80 3.83 0.78 0.21
N PHE A 81 3.97 1.51 -0.90
CA PHE A 81 3.51 2.89 -1.03
C PHE A 81 2.02 3.03 -0.70
N HIS A 82 1.20 2.11 -1.19
CA HIS A 82 -0.24 2.10 -0.91
C HIS A 82 -0.60 1.59 0.49
N GLN A 83 0.26 0.78 1.11
CA GLN A 83 0.05 0.35 2.49
C GLN A 83 0.25 1.50 3.47
N GLU A 84 1.32 2.26 3.32
CA GLU A 84 1.59 3.45 4.16
C GLU A 84 0.43 4.44 4.12
N ALA A 85 -0.15 4.67 2.94
CA ALA A 85 -1.29 5.57 2.76
C ALA A 85 -2.61 5.07 3.39
N LEU A 86 -2.72 3.77 3.69
CA LEU A 86 -3.96 3.13 4.18
C LEU A 86 -3.86 2.58 5.61
N VAL A 87 -2.68 2.65 6.24
CA VAL A 87 -2.56 2.29 7.66
C VAL A 87 -3.13 3.43 8.49
N PRO A 88 -4.19 3.19 9.28
CA PRO A 88 -4.75 4.23 10.13
C PRO A 88 -3.74 4.67 11.20
N PRO A 89 -3.84 5.91 11.72
CA PRO A 89 -3.02 6.33 12.85
C PRO A 89 -3.23 5.39 14.03
N VAL A 90 -2.21 5.26 14.89
CA VAL A 90 -2.29 4.42 16.09
C VAL A 90 -3.26 5.05 17.07
N LEU A 91 -4.23 4.27 17.56
CA LEU A 91 -5.19 4.70 18.56
C LEU A 91 -4.73 4.32 19.98
N GLU A 92 -5.20 5.06 20.97
CA GLU A 92 -4.83 4.80 22.37
C GLU A 92 -5.46 3.49 22.88
N ASP A 93 -6.74 3.26 22.58
CA ASP A 93 -7.42 2.01 22.91
C ASP A 93 -7.02 0.90 21.93
N PRO A 94 -6.40 -0.19 22.42
CA PRO A 94 -5.98 -1.29 21.56
C PRO A 94 -7.15 -2.02 20.90
N ARG A 95 -8.36 -1.97 21.44
CA ARG A 95 -9.54 -2.58 20.83
C ARG A 95 -10.02 -1.75 19.63
N GLU A 96 -10.08 -0.43 19.81
CA GLU A 96 -10.41 0.48 18.70
C GLU A 96 -9.35 0.42 17.61
N ASP A 97 -8.08 0.29 17.98
CA ASP A 97 -6.97 0.17 17.02
C ASP A 97 -7.09 -1.11 16.19
N LEU A 98 -7.37 -2.25 16.80
CA LEU A 98 -7.62 -3.51 16.11
C LEU A 98 -8.80 -3.42 15.13
N VAL A 99 -9.90 -2.78 15.53
CA VAL A 99 -11.06 -2.57 14.64
C VAL A 99 -10.68 -1.69 13.45
N ALA A 100 -9.94 -0.59 13.69
CA ALA A 100 -9.48 0.31 12.63
C ALA A 100 -8.56 -0.41 11.64
N LEU A 101 -7.65 -1.24 12.13
CA LEU A 101 -6.76 -2.06 11.30
C LEU A 101 -7.53 -3.09 10.46
N LEU A 102 -8.51 -3.78 11.05
CA LEU A 102 -9.34 -4.75 10.33
C LEU A 102 -10.20 -4.08 9.25
N ARG A 103 -10.76 -2.89 9.53
CA ARG A 103 -11.49 -2.10 8.53
C ARG A 103 -10.60 -1.66 7.37
N ALA A 104 -9.39 -1.16 7.67
CA ALA A 104 -8.43 -0.78 6.64
C ALA A 104 -8.01 -1.98 5.79
N LEU A 105 -7.78 -3.14 6.40
CA LEU A 105 -7.47 -4.39 5.72
C LEU A 105 -8.64 -4.86 4.85
N SER A 106 -9.87 -4.84 5.39
CA SER A 106 -11.07 -5.22 4.64
C SER A 106 -11.27 -4.35 3.40
N THR A 107 -11.10 -3.03 3.52
CA THR A 107 -11.17 -2.11 2.38
C THR A 107 -10.20 -2.51 1.27
N LYS A 108 -8.99 -2.96 1.63
CA LYS A 108 -7.99 -3.46 0.66
C LYS A 108 -8.39 -4.79 0.03
N LEU A 109 -8.90 -5.72 0.82
CA LEU A 109 -9.22 -7.08 0.38
C LEU A 109 -10.53 -7.16 -0.43
N CYS A 110 -11.54 -6.40 -0.02
CA CYS A 110 -12.88 -6.45 -0.61
C CYS A 110 -13.09 -5.38 -1.70
N GLY A 111 -12.22 -4.36 -1.78
CA GLY A 111 -12.20 -3.35 -2.84
C GLY A 111 -11.51 -3.84 -4.11
N SER A 112 -10.71 -2.96 -4.72
CA SER A 112 -9.89 -3.27 -5.91
C SER A 112 -8.91 -4.43 -5.71
N GLY A 113 -8.56 -4.76 -4.46
CA GLY A 113 -7.70 -5.89 -4.12
C GLY A 113 -8.30 -7.27 -4.41
N ARG A 114 -9.63 -7.40 -4.50
CA ARG A 114 -10.30 -8.70 -4.72
C ARG A 114 -9.82 -9.41 -6.00
N GLU A 115 -9.61 -8.67 -7.07
CA GLU A 115 -9.14 -9.22 -8.35
C GLU A 115 -7.62 -9.49 -8.36
N VAL A 116 -6.88 -8.74 -7.54
CA VAL A 116 -5.41 -8.85 -7.44
C VAL A 116 -4.97 -10.04 -6.60
N LEU A 117 -5.71 -10.34 -5.52
CA LEU A 117 -5.30 -11.33 -4.52
C LEU A 117 -5.06 -12.74 -5.06
N PRO A 118 -5.91 -13.33 -5.93
CA PRO A 118 -5.66 -14.68 -6.43
C PRO A 118 -4.34 -14.76 -7.21
N GLY A 119 -4.06 -13.78 -8.07
CA GLY A 119 -2.80 -13.69 -8.81
C GLY A 119 -1.61 -13.45 -7.89
N LEU A 120 -1.77 -12.60 -6.87
CA LEU A 120 -0.73 -12.34 -5.90
C LEU A 120 -0.41 -13.56 -5.03
N VAL A 121 -1.42 -14.31 -4.57
CA VAL A 121 -1.22 -15.57 -3.82
C VAL A 121 -0.46 -16.60 -4.68
N THR A 122 -0.77 -16.69 -5.97
CA THR A 122 -0.03 -17.55 -6.90
C THR A 122 1.41 -17.07 -7.03
N ALA A 123 1.63 -15.77 -7.24
CA ALA A 123 2.97 -15.18 -7.37
C ALA A 123 3.81 -15.38 -6.10
N LEU A 124 3.22 -15.31 -4.90
CA LEU A 124 3.91 -15.60 -3.63
C LEU A 124 4.46 -17.03 -3.56
N ARG A 125 3.90 -17.97 -4.31
CA ARG A 125 4.38 -19.35 -4.37
C ARG A 125 5.45 -19.57 -5.43
N THR A 126 5.41 -18.81 -6.51
CA THR A 126 6.28 -18.98 -7.67
C THR A 126 7.47 -18.02 -7.71
N GLU A 127 7.37 -16.89 -6.99
CA GLU A 127 8.34 -15.80 -6.97
C GLU A 127 8.87 -15.57 -5.54
N PRO A 128 9.92 -16.31 -5.10
CA PRO A 128 10.41 -16.25 -3.72
C PRO A 128 10.85 -14.83 -3.28
N GLU A 129 11.45 -14.06 -4.18
CA GLU A 129 11.89 -12.69 -3.89
C GLU A 129 10.71 -11.77 -3.57
N LEU A 130 9.64 -11.84 -4.37
CA LEU A 130 8.39 -11.09 -4.12
C LEU A 130 7.74 -11.55 -2.81
N ALA A 131 7.76 -12.86 -2.55
CA ALA A 131 7.20 -13.42 -1.31
C ALA A 131 7.93 -12.88 -0.07
N CYS A 132 9.28 -12.80 -0.09
CA CYS A 132 10.05 -12.21 1.00
C CYS A 132 9.67 -10.75 1.21
N VAL A 133 9.67 -9.94 0.17
CA VAL A 133 9.35 -8.51 0.28
C VAL A 133 7.93 -8.30 0.83
N ILE A 134 6.93 -9.00 0.30
CA ILE A 134 5.55 -8.86 0.79
C ILE A 134 5.43 -9.30 2.24
N ARG A 135 6.06 -10.42 2.61
CA ARG A 135 6.03 -10.91 3.99
C ARG A 135 6.70 -9.95 4.96
N ASP A 136 7.92 -9.53 4.64
CA ASP A 136 8.79 -8.84 5.60
C ASP A 136 8.51 -7.33 5.64
N GLU A 137 8.11 -6.74 4.51
CA GLU A 137 7.96 -5.29 4.41
C GLU A 137 6.49 -4.82 4.36
N VAL A 138 5.56 -5.71 3.91
CA VAL A 138 4.14 -5.36 3.82
C VAL A 138 3.34 -5.99 4.95
N MET A 139 3.51 -7.28 5.21
CA MET A 139 2.70 -7.99 6.20
C MET A 139 3.24 -7.90 7.62
N ALA A 140 4.57 -7.97 7.80
CA ALA A 140 5.17 -7.99 9.12
C ALA A 140 4.87 -6.74 9.96
N PRO A 141 4.90 -5.51 9.44
CA PRO A 141 4.55 -4.31 10.22
C PRO A 141 3.10 -4.32 10.70
N LEU A 142 2.16 -4.71 9.83
CA LEU A 142 0.74 -4.82 10.20
C LEU A 142 0.52 -5.88 11.28
N ARG A 143 1.11 -7.05 11.09
CA ARG A 143 1.04 -8.16 12.06
C ARG A 143 1.66 -7.76 13.41
N ALA A 144 2.81 -7.08 13.39
CA ALA A 144 3.46 -6.61 14.61
C ALA A 144 2.59 -5.64 15.40
N ARG A 145 1.88 -4.73 14.72
CA ARG A 145 0.94 -3.80 15.36
C ARG A 145 -0.25 -4.53 15.97
N MET A 146 -0.93 -5.40 15.23
CA MET A 146 -2.04 -6.21 15.75
C MET A 146 -1.61 -7.06 16.94
N ARG A 147 -0.42 -7.67 16.86
CA ARG A 147 0.16 -8.42 17.96
C ARG A 147 0.39 -7.57 19.22
N ALA A 148 0.89 -6.36 19.05
CA ALA A 148 1.11 -5.43 20.15
C ALA A 148 -0.21 -5.04 20.84
N ASP A 149 -1.28 -4.80 20.06
CA ASP A 149 -2.59 -4.46 20.62
C ASP A 149 -3.23 -5.64 21.35
N VAL A 150 -3.18 -6.83 20.77
CA VAL A 150 -3.63 -8.06 21.46
C VAL A 150 -2.85 -8.27 22.76
N ALA A 151 -1.51 -8.12 22.73
CA ALA A 151 -0.68 -8.25 23.93
C ALA A 151 -1.01 -7.22 25.01
N ARG A 152 -1.42 -6.00 24.64
CA ARG A 152 -1.90 -4.98 25.58
C ARG A 152 -3.21 -5.38 26.27
N ILE A 153 -4.06 -6.16 25.60
CA ILE A 153 -5.38 -6.58 26.12
C ILE A 153 -5.23 -7.82 27.02
N ILE A 154 -4.55 -8.87 26.53
CA ILE A 154 -4.52 -10.18 27.22
C ILE A 154 -3.23 -10.45 27.99
N GLY A 155 -2.25 -9.55 27.91
CA GLY A 155 -0.92 -9.70 28.50
C GLY A 155 0.12 -10.21 27.47
N PRO A 156 1.36 -9.69 27.52
CA PRO A 156 2.39 -9.99 26.53
C PRO A 156 2.89 -11.45 26.57
N ASP A 157 2.78 -12.09 27.73
CA ASP A 157 3.23 -13.48 27.95
C ASP A 157 2.14 -14.51 27.68
N ASN A 158 0.93 -14.08 27.27
CA ASN A 158 -0.15 -15.00 26.94
C ASN A 158 0.19 -15.77 25.65
N PRO A 159 0.20 -17.12 25.65
CA PRO A 159 0.57 -17.93 24.49
C PRO A 159 -0.38 -17.79 23.31
N GLN A 160 -1.57 -17.18 23.49
CA GLN A 160 -2.56 -16.97 22.42
C GLN A 160 -2.36 -15.66 21.64
N VAL A 161 -1.43 -14.80 22.03
CA VAL A 161 -1.22 -13.48 21.42
C VAL A 161 -1.06 -13.57 19.91
N ASP A 162 -0.19 -14.45 19.43
CA ASP A 162 0.08 -14.60 17.99
C ASP A 162 -1.13 -15.12 17.21
N VAL A 163 -1.82 -16.13 17.77
CA VAL A 163 -2.99 -16.74 17.14
C VAL A 163 -4.15 -15.73 17.02
N LEU A 164 -4.42 -14.99 18.10
CA LEU A 164 -5.50 -14.00 18.12
C LEU A 164 -5.19 -12.80 17.24
N ALA A 165 -3.93 -12.39 17.14
CA ALA A 165 -3.50 -11.34 16.23
C ALA A 165 -3.69 -11.73 14.75
N ASP A 166 -3.49 -13.00 14.41
CA ASP A 166 -3.64 -13.50 13.04
C ASP A 166 -5.10 -13.80 12.67
N LEU A 167 -5.99 -13.98 13.65
CA LEU A 167 -7.36 -14.49 13.43
C LEU A 167 -8.21 -13.56 12.57
N GLY A 168 -8.22 -12.25 12.86
CA GLY A 168 -9.00 -11.27 12.10
C GLY A 168 -8.57 -11.19 10.63
N PRO A 169 -7.28 -10.95 10.33
CA PRO A 169 -6.76 -11.00 8.97
C PRO A 169 -7.04 -12.31 8.24
N ALA A 170 -6.90 -13.45 8.92
CA ALA A 170 -7.17 -14.77 8.33
C ALA A 170 -8.64 -14.95 7.94
N LEU A 171 -9.57 -14.53 8.81
CA LEU A 171 -11.00 -14.58 8.52
C LEU A 171 -11.40 -13.66 7.35
N LEU A 172 -10.87 -12.43 7.32
CA LEU A 172 -11.10 -11.50 6.22
C LEU A 172 -10.58 -12.09 4.90
N MET A 173 -9.36 -12.63 4.89
CA MET A 173 -8.76 -13.25 3.72
C MET A 173 -9.57 -14.46 3.26
N PHE A 174 -9.97 -15.35 4.19
CA PHE A 174 -10.76 -16.54 3.89
C PHE A 174 -12.11 -16.16 3.25
N ARG A 175 -12.85 -15.23 3.87
CA ARG A 175 -14.16 -14.80 3.34
C ARG A 175 -14.03 -14.08 2.00
N ALA A 176 -13.10 -13.14 1.88
CA ALA A 176 -12.94 -12.34 0.66
C ALA A 176 -12.44 -13.18 -0.54
N VAL A 177 -11.49 -14.10 -0.31
CA VAL A 177 -10.80 -14.81 -1.40
C VAL A 177 -11.42 -16.17 -1.70
N LEU A 178 -11.76 -16.96 -0.66
CA LEU A 178 -12.22 -18.35 -0.83
C LEU A 178 -13.73 -18.48 -0.86
N VAL A 179 -14.45 -17.72 -0.03
CA VAL A 179 -15.92 -17.78 0.00
C VAL A 179 -16.52 -16.85 -1.07
N GLY A 180 -15.86 -15.71 -1.34
CA GLY A 180 -16.30 -14.77 -2.38
C GLY A 180 -17.48 -13.89 -1.96
N GLU A 181 -17.79 -13.83 -0.66
CA GLU A 181 -18.88 -13.01 -0.11
C GLU A 181 -18.44 -11.58 0.18
N ASP A 182 -19.39 -10.68 0.26
CA ASP A 182 -19.15 -9.35 0.83
C ASP A 182 -18.97 -9.50 2.35
N VAL A 183 -17.80 -9.10 2.82
CA VAL A 183 -17.42 -9.32 4.22
C VAL A 183 -17.93 -8.18 5.09
N ASP A 184 -18.83 -8.49 6.03
CA ASP A 184 -19.13 -7.59 7.15
C ASP A 184 -17.93 -7.55 8.11
N VAL A 185 -17.08 -6.55 7.93
CA VAL A 185 -15.88 -6.38 8.76
C VAL A 185 -16.22 -6.13 10.23
N ASP A 186 -17.36 -5.49 10.51
CA ASP A 186 -17.76 -5.20 11.89
C ASP A 186 -18.23 -6.47 12.60
N GLU A 187 -18.86 -7.41 11.87
CA GLU A 187 -19.14 -8.75 12.39
C GLU A 187 -17.85 -9.50 12.75
N VAL A 188 -16.88 -9.51 11.83
CA VAL A 188 -15.57 -10.15 12.06
C VAL A 188 -14.87 -9.53 13.26
N ALA A 189 -14.81 -8.17 13.31
CA ALA A 189 -14.16 -7.45 14.40
C ALA A 189 -14.82 -7.76 15.77
N ARG A 190 -16.15 -7.74 15.83
CA ARG A 190 -16.88 -8.12 17.07
C ARG A 190 -16.57 -9.54 17.52
N GLY A 191 -16.57 -10.49 16.59
CA GLY A 191 -16.26 -11.89 16.89
C GLY A 191 -14.83 -12.08 17.39
N VAL A 192 -13.87 -11.44 16.76
CA VAL A 192 -12.45 -11.49 17.15
C VAL A 192 -12.25 -10.84 18.52
N LEU A 193 -12.82 -9.64 18.75
CA LEU A 193 -12.72 -8.95 20.04
C LEU A 193 -13.35 -9.76 21.18
N ALA A 194 -14.49 -10.40 20.95
CA ALA A 194 -15.12 -11.24 21.96
C ALA A 194 -14.22 -12.43 22.38
N LEU A 195 -13.45 -13.00 21.44
CA LEU A 195 -12.49 -14.06 21.75
C LEU A 195 -11.27 -13.50 22.51
N ILE A 196 -10.77 -12.33 22.13
CA ILE A 196 -9.66 -11.66 22.80
C ILE A 196 -10.07 -11.31 24.25
N ASP A 197 -11.25 -10.70 24.44
CA ASP A 197 -11.75 -10.31 25.76
C ASP A 197 -12.01 -11.49 26.69
N ALA A 198 -12.42 -12.64 26.14
CA ALA A 198 -12.55 -13.88 26.91
C ALA A 198 -11.20 -14.41 27.45
N MET A 199 -10.08 -13.99 26.88
CA MET A 199 -8.74 -14.33 27.34
C MET A 199 -8.07 -13.22 28.17
N ALA A 200 -8.72 -12.05 28.30
CA ALA A 200 -8.22 -10.95 29.09
C ALA A 200 -8.29 -11.28 30.61
N PRO A 201 -7.31 -10.84 31.41
CA PRO A 201 -7.42 -10.92 32.86
C PRO A 201 -8.60 -10.10 33.36
N PRO A 202 -9.24 -10.48 34.47
CA PRO A 202 -10.48 -9.86 34.96
C PRO A 202 -10.38 -8.34 35.23
N ASP A 203 -9.18 -7.84 35.51
CA ASP A 203 -8.93 -6.41 35.76
C ASP A 203 -8.87 -5.56 34.48
N ASN A 204 -8.83 -6.19 33.32
CA ASN A 204 -8.68 -5.53 32.01
C ASN A 204 -9.90 -5.73 31.09
N ALA A 205 -10.98 -6.32 31.60
CA ALA A 205 -12.24 -6.46 30.89
C ALA A 205 -12.88 -5.08 30.65
N ALA A 206 -13.33 -4.81 29.41
CA ALA A 206 -14.00 -3.55 29.09
C ALA A 206 -15.19 -3.31 30.05
N PRO A 207 -15.47 -2.07 30.48
CA PRO A 207 -16.64 -1.77 31.29
C PRO A 207 -17.88 -2.16 30.48
N THR A 208 -18.66 -3.12 31.02
CA THR A 208 -19.97 -3.51 30.49
C THR A 208 -20.90 -2.31 30.54
N SER A 209 -21.23 -1.72 29.40
CA SER A 209 -22.26 -0.68 29.27
C SER A 209 -23.61 -1.30 29.03
#